data_d1d9943e3c7c8fd288854585eedb619c
#
_entry.id   d1d9943e3c7c8fd288854585eedb619c
#
_cell.length_a   1.000
_cell.length_b   1.000
_cell.length_c   1.000
_cell.angle_alpha   90.00
_cell.angle_beta   90.00
_cell.angle_gamma   90.00
#
_symmetry.space_group_name_H-M   'P 1'
#
loop_
_entity.id
_entity.type
_entity.pdbx_description
1 polymer ?
#
loop_
_entity_poly.entity_id
_entity_poly.type
_entity_poly.pdbx_seq_one_letter_code
_entity_poly.pdbx_strand_id
1 'polypeptide(L)'
;TCLDMKFPERSVLLSVLPVHHAYCLSMDILKGISSGSVICINDSLFRMAANIKLFRPNIMLMVPMMIETLAKKLAAAGDKDPKMVKEAVFGEQFHTICSGGAYLQPELLDLFAKYDIAILQGYGMTECSPVISTTLSWNIRKGSVGQLLPNCEARVVDGELQVRGSSVMQGYYQMPEETAETLQNGWLLTGDLGYVDEDGFLFLTGRKKNLIITKNGENVSPEELENKLLEQPLIREILVREAEGVIEAEVFPDEEEMKAQGLAENSITEALQKLIDGYNEQAPAYKRIYRLKVRNTEFPKTPSKKIKRY
;
A
#
# COMPACT_ATOMS: atom_id res chain seq x y z
N THR A 1 5.34 13.14 -16.17
CA THR A 1 5.67 13.47 -14.77
C THR A 1 4.43 14.03 -14.10
N CYS A 2 4.26 13.87 -12.79
CA CYS A 2 3.13 14.28 -11.97
C CYS A 2 2.71 15.78 -12.08
N LEU A 3 2.80 16.37 -13.27
CA LEU A 3 2.43 17.77 -13.51
C LEU A 3 0.93 18.00 -13.35
N ASP A 4 0.11 16.94 -13.54
CA ASP A 4 -1.34 17.03 -13.41
C ASP A 4 -1.81 16.94 -11.93
N MET A 5 -0.98 16.44 -11.02
CA MET A 5 -1.18 16.62 -9.58
C MET A 5 -0.73 18.04 -9.20
N LYS A 6 -1.61 18.99 -9.38
CA LYS A 6 -1.34 20.38 -8.96
C LYS A 6 -1.45 20.46 -7.45
N PHE A 7 -0.33 20.63 -6.77
CA PHE A 7 -0.37 21.14 -5.39
C PHE A 7 -0.73 22.63 -5.45
N PRO A 8 -1.66 23.10 -4.62
CA PRO A 8 -1.88 24.52 -4.50
C PRO A 8 -0.58 25.26 -4.21
N GLU A 9 -0.42 26.45 -4.77
CA GLU A 9 0.76 27.28 -4.49
C GLU A 9 0.94 27.47 -2.98
N ARG A 10 2.20 27.41 -2.51
CA ARG A 10 2.57 27.52 -1.09
C ARG A 10 1.99 26.43 -0.19
N SER A 11 1.62 25.27 -0.72
CA SER A 11 1.27 24.12 0.11
C SER A 11 2.42 23.77 1.07
N VAL A 12 2.07 23.39 2.29
CA VAL A 12 3.01 22.86 3.26
C VAL A 12 3.01 21.34 3.17
N LEU A 13 4.17 20.76 2.88
CA LEU A 13 4.42 19.33 2.82
C LEU A 13 5.18 18.91 4.08
N LEU A 14 4.69 17.91 4.81
CA LEU A 14 5.47 17.28 5.88
C LEU A 14 6.01 15.95 5.35
N SER A 15 7.31 15.93 5.02
CA SER A 15 8.02 14.77 4.52
C SER A 15 8.38 13.82 5.66
N VAL A 16 7.77 12.64 5.71
CA VAL A 16 7.94 11.62 6.77
C VAL A 16 8.64 10.37 6.27
N LEU A 17 8.84 10.24 4.97
CA LEU A 17 9.53 9.12 4.35
C LEU A 17 11.03 9.39 4.22
N PRO A 18 11.87 8.34 4.13
CA PRO A 18 13.30 8.50 3.93
C PRO A 18 13.62 9.24 2.62
N VAL A 19 14.40 10.31 2.68
CA VAL A 19 14.71 11.17 1.52
C VAL A 19 15.51 10.46 0.41
N HIS A 20 16.20 9.37 0.74
CA HIS A 20 16.90 8.53 -0.25
C HIS A 20 15.97 7.58 -1.02
N HIS A 21 14.73 7.43 -0.58
CA HIS A 21 13.74 6.62 -1.29
C HIS A 21 13.18 7.42 -2.47
N ALA A 22 13.15 6.80 -3.66
CA ALA A 22 12.74 7.46 -4.89
C ALA A 22 11.38 8.15 -4.80
N TYR A 23 10.43 7.57 -4.07
CA TYR A 23 9.11 8.15 -3.87
C TYR A 23 9.15 9.46 -3.09
N CYS A 24 9.89 9.51 -1.97
CA CYS A 24 10.08 10.74 -1.20
C CYS A 24 10.85 11.79 -2.00
N LEU A 25 11.98 11.39 -2.61
CA LEU A 25 12.80 12.32 -3.40
C LEU A 25 11.99 12.98 -4.51
N SER A 26 11.22 12.19 -5.26
CA SER A 26 10.46 12.70 -6.41
C SER A 26 9.24 13.51 -6.00
N MET A 27 8.43 13.00 -5.05
CA MET A 27 7.11 13.55 -4.75
C MET A 27 7.12 14.60 -3.64
N ASP A 28 7.92 14.42 -2.57
CA ASP A 28 8.04 15.47 -1.55
C ASP A 28 9.04 16.55 -1.97
N ILE A 29 10.25 16.14 -2.39
CA ILE A 29 11.35 17.10 -2.59
C ILE A 29 11.25 17.76 -3.97
N LEU A 30 11.43 16.99 -5.05
CA LEU A 30 11.47 17.57 -6.40
C LEU A 30 10.14 18.19 -6.82
N LYS A 31 9.02 17.50 -6.57
CA LYS A 31 7.69 18.01 -6.86
C LYS A 31 7.35 19.21 -5.97
N GLY A 32 7.65 19.14 -4.67
CA GLY A 32 7.47 20.26 -3.73
C GLY A 32 8.22 21.52 -4.18
N ILE A 33 9.50 21.39 -4.55
CA ILE A 33 10.30 22.51 -5.10
C ILE A 33 9.65 23.05 -6.38
N SER A 34 9.27 22.17 -7.32
CA SER A 34 8.66 22.58 -8.59
C SER A 34 7.33 23.31 -8.45
N SER A 35 6.63 23.08 -7.34
CA SER A 35 5.33 23.69 -7.01
C SER A 35 5.43 24.91 -6.09
N GLY A 36 6.66 25.34 -5.72
CA GLY A 36 6.85 26.43 -4.76
C GLY A 36 6.30 26.13 -3.36
N SER A 37 6.26 24.87 -2.98
CA SER A 37 5.75 24.41 -1.68
C SER A 37 6.79 24.61 -0.57
N VAL A 38 6.31 24.73 0.66
CA VAL A 38 7.16 24.65 1.86
C VAL A 38 7.34 23.19 2.23
N ILE A 39 8.59 22.74 2.27
CA ILE A 39 8.93 21.35 2.60
C ILE A 39 9.46 21.29 4.03
N CYS A 40 8.71 20.66 4.93
CA CYS A 40 9.10 20.40 6.30
C CYS A 40 9.61 18.96 6.40
N ILE A 41 10.85 18.75 6.82
CA ILE A 41 11.43 17.42 6.97
C ILE A 41 11.17 16.92 8.38
N ASN A 42 10.51 15.76 8.50
CA ASN A 42 10.26 15.12 9.79
C ASN A 42 11.55 14.46 10.32
N ASP A 43 11.91 14.76 11.55
CA ASP A 43 13.14 14.27 12.17
C ASP A 43 13.02 12.82 12.70
N SER A 44 11.81 12.41 13.07
CA SER A 44 11.55 11.06 13.60
C SER A 44 10.08 10.70 13.47
N LEU A 45 9.78 9.44 13.12
CA LEU A 45 8.40 8.93 13.08
C LEU A 45 7.69 9.02 14.44
N PHE A 46 8.43 8.91 15.56
CA PHE A 46 7.86 9.11 16.90
C PHE A 46 7.35 10.53 17.13
N ARG A 47 7.90 11.50 16.43
CA ARG A 47 7.50 12.92 16.52
C ARG A 47 6.51 13.35 15.44
N MET A 48 6.13 12.45 14.52
CA MET A 48 5.22 12.76 13.42
C MET A 48 3.96 13.49 13.89
N ALA A 49 3.28 13.00 14.93
CA ALA A 49 2.07 13.62 15.45
C ALA A 49 2.30 15.03 16.02
N ALA A 50 3.46 15.27 16.67
CA ALA A 50 3.83 16.59 17.16
C ALA A 50 4.19 17.53 16.00
N ASN A 51 4.87 17.02 14.98
CA ASN A 51 5.28 17.78 13.81
C ASN A 51 4.10 18.13 12.90
N ILE A 52 3.08 17.27 12.79
CA ILE A 52 1.80 17.60 12.14
C ILE A 52 1.16 18.82 12.80
N LYS A 53 1.10 18.85 14.14
CA LYS A 53 0.55 20.00 14.89
C LYS A 53 1.37 21.25 14.74
N LEU A 54 2.70 21.13 14.68
CA LEU A 54 3.63 22.25 14.56
C LEU A 54 3.60 22.89 13.18
N PHE A 55 3.71 22.08 12.14
CA PHE A 55 3.86 22.56 10.75
C PHE A 55 2.53 22.72 10.02
N ARG A 56 1.44 22.08 10.52
CA ARG A 56 0.09 22.13 9.92
C ARG A 56 0.11 21.89 8.41
N PRO A 57 0.60 20.71 7.95
CA PRO A 57 0.74 20.42 6.53
C PRO A 57 -0.62 20.42 5.82
N ASN A 58 -0.59 20.68 4.52
CA ASN A 58 -1.72 20.50 3.62
C ASN A 58 -1.75 19.08 3.06
N ILE A 59 -0.57 18.52 2.79
CA ILE A 59 -0.38 17.27 2.07
C ILE A 59 0.74 16.46 2.76
N MET A 60 0.57 15.14 2.81
CA MET A 60 1.62 14.24 3.28
C MET A 60 1.71 13.00 2.38
N LEU A 61 2.93 12.57 2.09
CA LEU A 61 3.20 11.25 1.54
C LEU A 61 3.33 10.24 2.67
N MET A 62 2.60 9.14 2.56
CA MET A 62 2.57 8.10 3.59
C MET A 62 2.58 6.71 2.97
N VAL A 63 3.07 5.74 3.72
CA VAL A 63 2.82 4.31 3.44
C VAL A 63 1.57 3.84 4.19
N PRO A 64 0.88 2.80 3.73
CA PRO A 64 -0.38 2.31 4.32
C PRO A 64 -0.34 2.15 5.83
N MET A 65 0.70 1.57 6.41
CA MET A 65 0.83 1.41 7.86
C MET A 65 0.72 2.74 8.65
N MET A 66 1.23 3.85 8.10
CA MET A 66 1.10 5.16 8.73
C MET A 66 -0.35 5.65 8.68
N ILE A 67 -1.02 5.40 7.55
CA ILE A 67 -2.44 5.75 7.34
C ILE A 67 -3.32 4.95 8.30
N GLU A 68 -3.08 3.65 8.46
CA GLU A 68 -3.77 2.77 9.41
C GLU A 68 -3.60 3.25 10.87
N THR A 69 -2.39 3.67 11.22
CA THR A 69 -2.12 4.23 12.56
C THR A 69 -2.94 5.51 12.82
N LEU A 70 -3.09 6.36 11.80
CA LEU A 70 -3.92 7.56 11.88
C LEU A 70 -5.41 7.21 11.88
N ALA A 71 -5.82 6.20 11.10
CA ALA A 71 -7.19 5.69 11.06
C ALA A 71 -7.66 5.21 12.44
N LYS A 72 -6.82 4.48 13.19
CA LYS A 72 -7.13 4.09 14.58
C LYS A 72 -7.39 5.30 15.48
N LYS A 73 -6.63 6.40 15.32
CA LYS A 73 -6.88 7.64 16.07
C LYS A 73 -8.20 8.32 15.67
N LEU A 74 -8.56 8.30 14.40
CA LEU A 74 -9.82 8.82 13.91
C LEU A 74 -10.99 7.99 14.43
N ALA A 75 -10.89 6.65 14.37
CA ALA A 75 -11.91 5.75 14.92
C ALA A 75 -12.13 5.93 16.44
N ALA A 76 -11.05 6.14 17.19
CA ALA A 76 -11.12 6.39 18.63
C ALA A 76 -11.81 7.72 19.00
N ALA A 77 -12.03 8.62 18.04
CA ALA A 77 -12.76 9.86 18.29
C ALA A 77 -14.28 9.65 18.42
N GLY A 78 -14.82 8.48 18.02
CA GLY A 78 -16.24 8.14 18.10
C GLY A 78 -17.12 9.13 17.35
N ASP A 79 -18.24 9.53 17.96
CA ASP A 79 -19.25 10.41 17.36
C ASP A 79 -18.92 11.91 17.43
N LYS A 80 -17.67 12.28 17.69
CA LYS A 80 -17.25 13.69 17.70
C LYS A 80 -17.37 14.29 16.30
N ASP A 81 -17.61 15.60 16.25
CA ASP A 81 -17.65 16.33 14.98
C ASP A 81 -16.39 16.09 14.14
N PRO A 82 -16.50 15.55 12.91
CA PRO A 82 -15.38 15.24 12.05
C PRO A 82 -14.43 16.42 11.81
N LYS A 83 -14.97 17.65 11.71
CA LYS A 83 -14.18 18.86 11.52
C LYS A 83 -13.28 19.14 12.71
N MET A 84 -13.83 19.02 13.93
CA MET A 84 -13.06 19.19 15.16
C MET A 84 -11.97 18.12 15.32
N VAL A 85 -12.29 16.88 14.96
CA VAL A 85 -11.32 15.76 15.00
C VAL A 85 -10.20 15.99 14.00
N LYS A 86 -10.53 16.35 12.74
CA LYS A 86 -9.54 16.69 11.70
C LYS A 86 -8.60 17.78 12.17
N GLU A 87 -9.16 18.89 12.69
CA GLU A 87 -8.36 20.01 13.17
C GLU A 87 -7.43 19.62 14.33
N ALA A 88 -7.90 18.79 15.26
CA ALA A 88 -7.11 18.33 16.40
C ALA A 88 -5.98 17.38 16.01
N VAL A 89 -6.17 16.53 14.98
CA VAL A 89 -5.21 15.50 14.57
C VAL A 89 -4.25 16.03 13.50
N PHE A 90 -4.77 16.72 12.48
CA PHE A 90 -4.02 17.10 11.28
C PHE A 90 -3.85 18.62 11.12
N GLY A 91 -4.74 19.42 11.69
CA GLY A 91 -4.91 20.83 11.39
C GLY A 91 -6.00 21.08 10.33
N GLU A 92 -6.56 22.29 10.34
CA GLU A 92 -7.70 22.70 9.51
C GLU A 92 -7.40 22.54 8.00
N GLN A 93 -6.19 22.89 7.59
CA GLN A 93 -5.79 22.96 6.16
C GLN A 93 -5.38 21.62 5.54
N PHE A 94 -5.31 20.56 6.33
CA PHE A 94 -4.93 19.24 5.82
C PHE A 94 -6.03 18.64 4.94
N HIS A 95 -5.70 18.21 3.72
CA HIS A 95 -6.72 17.73 2.79
C HIS A 95 -6.31 16.52 1.94
N THR A 96 -5.01 16.17 1.87
CA THR A 96 -4.57 15.11 0.97
C THR A 96 -3.48 14.24 1.59
N ILE A 97 -3.66 12.95 1.46
CA ILE A 97 -2.64 11.93 1.69
C ILE A 97 -2.31 11.28 0.35
N CYS A 98 -1.03 11.26 -0.03
CA CYS A 98 -0.56 10.45 -1.15
C CYS A 98 -0.05 9.13 -0.61
N SER A 99 -0.71 8.02 -0.96
CA SER A 99 -0.38 6.68 -0.51
C SER A 99 0.36 5.90 -1.58
N GLY A 100 1.44 5.23 -1.22
CA GLY A 100 2.19 4.39 -2.14
C GLY A 100 3.05 3.36 -1.44
N GLY A 101 3.63 2.46 -2.23
CA GLY A 101 4.62 1.50 -1.76
C GLY A 101 4.07 0.17 -1.22
N ALA A 102 2.79 0.09 -0.86
CA ALA A 102 2.13 -1.14 -0.44
C ALA A 102 0.62 -1.07 -0.72
N TYR A 103 -0.08 -2.19 -0.55
CA TYR A 103 -1.54 -2.24 -0.64
C TYR A 103 -2.18 -1.39 0.46
N LEU A 104 -3.23 -0.65 0.10
CA LEU A 104 -4.06 0.12 1.01
C LEU A 104 -5.47 -0.45 1.02
N GLN A 105 -6.00 -0.75 2.19
CA GLN A 105 -7.38 -1.20 2.37
C GLN A 105 -8.36 -0.15 1.85
N PRO A 106 -9.29 -0.50 0.93
CA PRO A 106 -10.22 0.45 0.32
C PRO A 106 -11.12 1.19 1.31
N GLU A 107 -11.44 0.57 2.45
CA GLU A 107 -12.27 1.14 3.51
C GLU A 107 -11.66 2.39 4.13
N LEU A 108 -10.34 2.50 4.10
CA LEU A 108 -9.62 3.68 4.60
C LEU A 108 -9.95 4.93 3.78
N LEU A 109 -10.24 4.78 2.48
CA LEU A 109 -10.66 5.90 1.65
C LEU A 109 -11.96 6.51 2.18
N ASP A 110 -12.95 5.67 2.50
CA ASP A 110 -14.25 6.13 3.05
C ASP A 110 -14.09 6.74 4.44
N LEU A 111 -13.25 6.13 5.29
CA LEU A 111 -12.99 6.65 6.62
C LEU A 111 -12.42 8.07 6.55
N PHE A 112 -11.37 8.28 5.76
CA PHE A 112 -10.73 9.59 5.66
C PHE A 112 -11.60 10.62 4.93
N ALA A 113 -12.42 10.19 3.97
CA ALA A 113 -13.37 11.06 3.29
C ALA A 113 -14.40 11.70 4.25
N LYS A 114 -14.79 11.01 5.34
CA LYS A 114 -15.65 11.59 6.41
C LYS A 114 -15.04 12.83 7.06
N TYR A 115 -13.71 12.94 7.02
CA TYR A 115 -12.94 14.05 7.58
C TYR A 115 -12.49 15.06 6.50
N ASP A 116 -13.05 14.98 5.29
CA ASP A 116 -12.64 15.81 4.14
C ASP A 116 -11.13 15.70 3.86
N ILE A 117 -10.64 14.46 3.85
CA ILE A 117 -9.26 14.11 3.53
C ILE A 117 -9.29 13.10 2.39
N ALA A 118 -8.74 13.48 1.24
CA ALA A 118 -8.58 12.58 0.09
C ALA A 118 -7.33 11.71 0.26
N ILE A 119 -7.45 10.40 0.00
CA ILE A 119 -6.29 9.53 -0.13
C ILE A 119 -6.10 9.23 -1.63
N LEU A 120 -4.98 9.68 -2.17
CA LEU A 120 -4.58 9.45 -3.55
C LEU A 120 -3.56 8.32 -3.57
N GLN A 121 -3.94 7.21 -4.20
CA GLN A 121 -3.05 6.07 -4.35
C GLN A 121 -2.15 6.23 -5.57
N GLY A 122 -0.89 5.83 -5.44
CA GLY A 122 0.05 5.76 -6.55
C GLY A 122 0.79 4.43 -6.58
N TYR A 123 1.10 3.98 -7.78
CA TYR A 123 1.92 2.81 -8.02
C TYR A 123 3.17 3.20 -8.79
N GLY A 124 4.26 2.54 -8.45
CA GLY A 124 5.51 2.72 -9.12
C GLY A 124 6.66 1.97 -8.47
N MET A 125 7.83 2.13 -9.06
CA MET A 125 9.06 1.48 -8.63
C MET A 125 10.25 2.36 -8.99
N THR A 126 11.38 2.13 -8.35
CA THR A 126 12.60 2.93 -8.54
C THR A 126 13.02 2.96 -10.00
N GLU A 127 12.86 1.87 -10.70
CA GLU A 127 13.13 1.67 -12.13
C GLU A 127 12.27 2.55 -13.07
N CYS A 128 11.22 3.20 -12.52
CA CYS A 128 10.33 4.13 -13.25
C CYS A 128 10.37 5.57 -12.71
N SER A 129 11.30 5.95 -11.87
CA SER A 129 11.62 7.32 -11.39
C SER A 129 10.50 8.09 -10.66
N PRO A 130 9.71 7.58 -9.74
CA PRO A 130 9.29 6.20 -9.53
C PRO A 130 7.86 5.91 -10.01
N VAL A 131 7.02 6.94 -10.32
CA VAL A 131 5.56 6.80 -10.45
C VAL A 131 5.17 6.34 -11.84
N ILE A 132 4.34 5.31 -11.89
CA ILE A 132 3.75 4.73 -13.11
C ILE A 132 2.28 5.15 -13.24
N SER A 133 1.51 5.05 -12.15
CA SER A 133 0.10 5.43 -12.11
C SER A 133 -0.25 6.16 -10.83
N THR A 134 -1.33 6.93 -10.86
CA THR A 134 -1.85 7.64 -9.67
C THR A 134 -3.34 7.88 -9.79
N THR A 135 -4.03 7.92 -8.65
CA THR A 135 -5.41 8.41 -8.58
C THR A 135 -5.42 9.94 -8.53
N LEU A 136 -6.46 10.54 -9.08
CA LEU A 136 -6.74 11.97 -9.01
C LEU A 136 -7.93 12.19 -8.07
N SER A 137 -7.96 13.29 -7.34
CA SER A 137 -8.99 13.55 -6.31
C SER A 137 -10.43 13.52 -6.84
N TRP A 138 -10.62 13.81 -8.12
CA TRP A 138 -11.93 13.77 -8.81
C TRP A 138 -12.20 12.45 -9.55
N ASN A 139 -11.26 11.50 -9.55
CA ASN A 139 -11.35 10.23 -10.26
C ASN A 139 -10.71 9.09 -9.45
N ILE A 140 -11.32 8.79 -8.31
CA ILE A 140 -10.87 7.73 -7.40
C ILE A 140 -11.69 6.48 -7.68
N ARG A 141 -11.00 5.35 -7.94
CA ARG A 141 -11.60 4.01 -8.03
C ARG A 141 -11.01 3.12 -6.94
N LYS A 142 -11.89 2.61 -6.07
CA LYS A 142 -11.49 1.75 -4.94
C LYS A 142 -10.79 0.49 -5.44
N GLY A 143 -9.72 0.10 -4.75
CA GLY A 143 -8.90 -1.05 -5.09
C GLY A 143 -7.94 -0.82 -6.25
N SER A 144 -8.07 0.29 -6.99
CA SER A 144 -7.16 0.69 -8.07
C SER A 144 -6.01 1.55 -7.54
N VAL A 145 -4.87 1.46 -8.20
CA VAL A 145 -3.72 2.37 -8.00
C VAL A 145 -3.72 3.55 -8.99
N GLY A 146 -4.89 3.83 -9.58
CA GLY A 146 -5.11 4.95 -10.48
C GLY A 146 -4.88 4.64 -11.95
N GLN A 147 -4.85 5.70 -12.75
CA GLN A 147 -4.58 5.63 -14.18
C GLN A 147 -3.11 5.91 -14.45
N LEU A 148 -2.61 5.42 -15.59
CA LEU A 148 -1.23 5.63 -16.02
C LEU A 148 -0.92 7.12 -16.16
N LEU A 149 0.30 7.49 -15.79
CA LEU A 149 0.81 8.82 -16.11
C LEU A 149 0.95 9.01 -17.63
N PRO A 150 0.77 10.24 -18.14
CA PRO A 150 0.81 10.51 -19.59
C PRO A 150 2.10 10.12 -20.31
N ASN A 151 3.20 9.98 -19.57
CA ASN A 151 4.51 9.56 -20.08
C ASN A 151 4.76 8.05 -19.96
N CYS A 152 3.77 7.28 -19.51
CA CYS A 152 3.84 5.84 -19.33
C CYS A 152 2.83 5.13 -20.23
N GLU A 153 3.26 4.03 -20.81
CA GLU A 153 2.43 3.04 -21.46
C GLU A 153 2.53 1.72 -20.70
N ALA A 154 1.45 0.98 -20.62
CA ALA A 154 1.43 -0.32 -19.97
C ALA A 154 0.76 -1.37 -20.85
N ARG A 155 1.18 -2.61 -20.68
CA ARG A 155 0.52 -3.80 -21.22
C ARG A 155 0.58 -4.91 -20.17
N VAL A 156 -0.30 -5.88 -20.32
CA VAL A 156 -0.27 -7.09 -19.49
C VAL A 156 0.04 -8.29 -20.38
N VAL A 157 1.09 -9.01 -20.02
CA VAL A 157 1.54 -10.19 -20.73
C VAL A 157 1.69 -11.33 -19.73
N ASP A 158 0.96 -12.41 -19.91
CA ASP A 158 0.89 -13.55 -18.98
C ASP A 158 0.60 -13.11 -17.53
N GLY A 159 -0.29 -12.12 -17.37
CA GLY A 159 -0.67 -11.55 -16.09
C GLY A 159 0.33 -10.55 -15.51
N GLU A 160 1.54 -10.44 -16.07
CA GLU A 160 2.56 -9.49 -15.63
C GLU A 160 2.38 -8.11 -16.29
N LEU A 161 2.39 -7.09 -15.46
CA LEU A 161 2.42 -5.71 -15.91
C LEU A 161 3.79 -5.36 -16.49
N GLN A 162 3.80 -4.88 -17.72
CA GLN A 162 4.99 -4.36 -18.38
C GLN A 162 4.78 -2.89 -18.74
N VAL A 163 5.80 -2.07 -18.50
CA VAL A 163 5.71 -0.61 -18.64
C VAL A 163 6.81 -0.10 -19.55
N ARG A 164 6.51 0.89 -20.37
CA ARG A 164 7.51 1.69 -21.10
C ARG A 164 7.19 3.17 -20.99
N GLY A 165 8.20 4.01 -21.15
CA GLY A 165 8.03 5.46 -21.12
C GLY A 165 9.32 6.18 -20.78
N SER A 166 9.28 7.51 -20.82
CA SER A 166 10.46 8.34 -20.60
C SER A 166 11.00 8.33 -19.16
N SER A 167 10.23 7.80 -18.21
CA SER A 167 10.64 7.64 -16.81
C SER A 167 11.29 6.29 -16.51
N VAL A 168 11.24 5.33 -17.46
CA VAL A 168 11.88 4.03 -17.29
C VAL A 168 13.40 4.19 -17.31
N MET A 169 14.08 3.50 -16.40
CA MET A 169 15.55 3.49 -16.29
C MET A 169 16.22 3.02 -17.57
N GLN A 170 17.48 3.41 -17.76
CA GLN A 170 18.33 2.90 -18.84
C GLN A 170 18.94 1.52 -18.54
N GLY A 171 18.97 1.13 -17.27
CA GLY A 171 19.50 -0.13 -16.79
C GLY A 171 20.09 -0.04 -15.40
N TYR A 172 20.50 -1.18 -14.85
CA TYR A 172 21.22 -1.26 -13.58
C TYR A 172 22.70 -0.98 -13.79
N TYR A 173 23.27 -0.15 -12.91
CA TYR A 173 24.69 0.22 -13.04
C TYR A 173 25.61 -0.99 -12.89
N GLN A 174 26.45 -1.23 -13.90
CA GLN A 174 27.38 -2.37 -13.99
C GLN A 174 26.73 -3.77 -13.87
N MET A 175 25.45 -3.89 -14.19
CA MET A 175 24.69 -5.14 -14.12
C MET A 175 23.97 -5.38 -15.47
N PRO A 176 24.69 -5.76 -16.52
CA PRO A 176 24.09 -5.89 -17.86
C PRO A 176 23.16 -7.08 -17.98
N GLU A 177 23.42 -8.19 -17.26
CA GLU A 177 22.60 -9.39 -17.29
C GLU A 177 21.22 -9.12 -16.66
N GLU A 178 21.19 -8.56 -15.45
CA GLU A 178 19.96 -8.18 -14.76
C GLU A 178 19.18 -7.09 -15.52
N THR A 179 19.92 -6.21 -16.20
CA THR A 179 19.31 -5.21 -17.09
C THR A 179 18.61 -5.89 -18.26
N ALA A 180 19.24 -6.85 -18.92
CA ALA A 180 18.67 -7.57 -20.05
C ALA A 180 17.48 -8.46 -19.65
N GLU A 181 17.49 -9.01 -18.44
CA GLU A 181 16.35 -9.75 -17.88
C GLU A 181 15.15 -8.84 -17.61
N THR A 182 15.42 -7.63 -17.13
CA THR A 182 14.36 -6.68 -16.68
C THR A 182 13.85 -5.79 -17.80
N LEU A 183 14.71 -5.38 -18.74
CA LEU A 183 14.36 -4.53 -19.89
C LEU A 183 14.38 -5.34 -21.19
N GLN A 184 13.20 -5.67 -21.71
CA GLN A 184 13.07 -6.49 -22.91
C GLN A 184 12.31 -5.74 -24.02
N ASN A 185 12.92 -5.54 -25.16
CA ASN A 185 12.30 -4.88 -26.33
C ASN A 185 11.70 -3.51 -25.98
N GLY A 186 12.35 -2.74 -25.12
CA GLY A 186 11.90 -1.41 -24.69
C GLY A 186 10.81 -1.43 -23.63
N TRP A 187 10.47 -2.59 -23.06
CA TRP A 187 9.53 -2.75 -21.96
C TRP A 187 10.25 -3.14 -20.69
N LEU A 188 9.89 -2.48 -19.59
CA LEU A 188 10.27 -2.88 -18.24
C LEU A 188 9.30 -3.95 -17.74
N LEU A 189 9.83 -5.11 -17.41
CA LEU A 189 9.12 -6.19 -16.74
C LEU A 189 9.09 -5.86 -15.26
N THR A 190 7.91 -5.50 -14.75
CA THR A 190 7.79 -4.99 -13.36
C THR A 190 7.85 -6.09 -12.31
N GLY A 191 7.59 -7.32 -12.70
CA GLY A 191 7.38 -8.44 -11.79
C GLY A 191 6.09 -8.33 -10.99
N ASP A 192 5.27 -7.29 -11.20
CA ASP A 192 3.96 -7.14 -10.59
C ASP A 192 2.88 -7.74 -11.49
N LEU A 193 1.92 -8.40 -10.88
CA LEU A 193 0.73 -8.94 -11.53
C LEU A 193 -0.41 -7.97 -11.41
N GLY A 194 -1.23 -7.88 -12.46
CA GLY A 194 -2.35 -6.97 -12.44
C GLY A 194 -3.10 -6.92 -13.76
N TYR A 195 -4.06 -6.01 -13.83
CA TYR A 195 -4.83 -5.75 -15.04
C TYR A 195 -5.20 -4.27 -15.14
N VAL A 196 -5.54 -3.83 -16.31
CA VAL A 196 -6.10 -2.51 -16.59
C VAL A 196 -7.56 -2.71 -16.99
N ASP A 197 -8.48 -1.99 -16.35
CA ASP A 197 -9.89 -2.07 -16.71
C ASP A 197 -10.23 -1.24 -17.97
N GLU A 198 -11.49 -1.31 -18.40
CA GLU A 198 -11.98 -0.63 -19.61
C GLU A 198 -11.86 0.91 -19.54
N ASP A 199 -11.85 1.47 -18.33
CA ASP A 199 -11.70 2.92 -18.09
C ASP A 199 -10.22 3.31 -17.86
N GLY A 200 -9.28 2.39 -18.01
CA GLY A 200 -7.84 2.62 -17.89
C GLY A 200 -7.31 2.66 -16.46
N PHE A 201 -8.06 2.17 -15.47
CA PHE A 201 -7.57 2.04 -14.11
C PHE A 201 -6.75 0.76 -13.93
N LEU A 202 -5.61 0.90 -13.28
CA LEU A 202 -4.70 -0.19 -12.98
C LEU A 202 -5.01 -0.82 -11.62
N PHE A 203 -5.12 -2.14 -11.62
CA PHE A 203 -5.32 -2.98 -10.42
C PHE A 203 -4.16 -3.95 -10.28
N LEU A 204 -3.55 -3.99 -9.10
CA LEU A 204 -2.48 -4.92 -8.77
C LEU A 204 -3.05 -6.13 -8.02
N THR A 205 -2.64 -7.32 -8.43
CA THR A 205 -3.12 -8.58 -7.86
C THR A 205 -2.04 -9.39 -7.14
N GLY A 206 -0.76 -8.99 -7.28
CA GLY A 206 0.34 -9.63 -6.57
C GLY A 206 1.69 -9.47 -7.24
N ARG A 207 2.62 -10.38 -6.89
CA ARG A 207 3.98 -10.43 -7.40
C ARG A 207 4.24 -11.77 -8.09
N LYS A 208 4.77 -11.74 -9.31
CA LYS A 208 5.08 -12.94 -10.11
C LYS A 208 6.00 -13.93 -9.37
N LYS A 209 7.03 -13.42 -8.70
CA LYS A 209 7.97 -14.25 -7.92
C LYS A 209 7.40 -14.88 -6.66
N ASN A 210 6.25 -14.37 -6.18
CA ASN A 210 5.59 -14.85 -4.97
C ASN A 210 4.47 -15.85 -5.29
N LEU A 211 4.14 -16.04 -6.57
CA LEU A 211 3.07 -16.96 -6.95
C LEU A 211 3.30 -18.34 -6.34
N ILE A 212 2.26 -18.85 -5.72
CA ILE A 212 2.17 -20.24 -5.28
C ILE A 212 1.67 -21.06 -6.46
N ILE A 213 2.47 -22.01 -6.92
CA ILE A 213 2.06 -22.95 -7.97
C ILE A 213 1.51 -24.17 -7.26
N THR A 214 0.21 -24.39 -7.35
CA THR A 214 -0.44 -25.55 -6.73
C THR A 214 -0.06 -26.84 -7.44
N LYS A 215 -0.31 -27.99 -6.78
CA LYS A 215 -0.04 -29.32 -7.38
C LYS A 215 -0.81 -29.56 -8.70
N ASN A 216 -1.89 -28.83 -8.91
CA ASN A 216 -2.70 -28.91 -10.12
C ASN A 216 -2.25 -27.91 -11.21
N GLY A 217 -1.16 -27.17 -10.98
CA GLY A 217 -0.62 -26.16 -11.92
C GLY A 217 -1.33 -24.80 -11.87
N GLU A 218 -2.24 -24.58 -10.92
CA GLU A 218 -2.91 -23.28 -10.75
C GLU A 218 -1.98 -22.26 -10.08
N ASN A 219 -2.01 -21.03 -10.55
CA ASN A 219 -1.26 -19.93 -9.99
C ASN A 219 -2.11 -19.18 -8.95
N VAL A 220 -1.63 -19.08 -7.73
CA VAL A 220 -2.29 -18.36 -6.63
C VAL A 220 -1.40 -17.22 -6.15
N SER A 221 -1.90 -15.99 -6.20
CA SER A 221 -1.22 -14.85 -5.59
C SER A 221 -1.45 -14.87 -4.09
N PRO A 222 -0.41 -15.03 -3.26
CA PRO A 222 -0.57 -14.97 -1.82
C PRO A 222 -1.04 -13.59 -1.35
N GLU A 223 -0.65 -12.51 -2.04
CA GLU A 223 -1.07 -11.16 -1.71
C GLU A 223 -2.58 -10.96 -1.83
N GLU A 224 -3.22 -11.61 -2.80
CA GLU A 224 -4.67 -11.58 -2.94
C GLU A 224 -5.38 -12.17 -1.71
N LEU A 225 -4.88 -13.30 -1.21
CA LEU A 225 -5.42 -13.96 -0.03
C LEU A 225 -5.15 -13.12 1.23
N GLU A 226 -3.93 -12.62 1.36
CA GLU A 226 -3.52 -11.77 2.48
C GLU A 226 -4.38 -10.51 2.57
N ASN A 227 -4.55 -9.80 1.45
CA ASN A 227 -5.33 -8.57 1.40
C ASN A 227 -6.79 -8.81 1.80
N LYS A 228 -7.38 -9.93 1.36
CA LYS A 228 -8.74 -10.30 1.73
C LYS A 228 -8.89 -10.63 3.21
N LEU A 229 -7.92 -11.30 3.79
CA LEU A 229 -7.94 -11.67 5.22
C LEU A 229 -7.60 -10.48 6.12
N LEU A 230 -6.80 -9.52 5.66
CA LEU A 230 -6.53 -8.27 6.38
C LEU A 230 -7.74 -7.35 6.54
N GLU A 231 -8.86 -7.61 5.82
CA GLU A 231 -10.15 -6.96 6.09
C GLU A 231 -10.72 -7.35 7.46
N GLN A 232 -10.23 -8.45 8.07
CA GLN A 232 -10.69 -8.94 9.36
C GLN A 232 -9.94 -8.22 10.49
N PRO A 233 -10.63 -7.49 11.40
CA PRO A 233 -9.98 -6.66 12.43
C PRO A 233 -9.04 -7.44 13.36
N LEU A 234 -9.33 -8.73 13.58
CA LEU A 234 -8.51 -9.61 14.43
C LEU A 234 -7.15 -9.96 13.82
N ILE A 235 -6.93 -9.73 12.52
CA ILE A 235 -5.68 -10.03 11.81
C ILE A 235 -4.88 -8.75 11.64
N ARG A 236 -3.78 -8.62 12.39
CA ARG A 236 -2.87 -7.47 12.28
C ARG A 236 -1.87 -7.62 11.15
N GLU A 237 -1.30 -8.82 11.02
CA GLU A 237 -0.34 -9.15 9.97
C GLU A 237 -0.56 -10.59 9.53
N ILE A 238 -0.38 -10.83 8.25
CA ILE A 238 -0.53 -12.16 7.67
C ILE A 238 0.52 -12.38 6.57
N LEU A 239 1.00 -13.60 6.48
CA LEU A 239 1.84 -14.09 5.40
C LEU A 239 1.27 -15.41 4.90
N VAL A 240 0.92 -15.45 3.62
CA VAL A 240 0.47 -16.67 2.95
C VAL A 240 1.60 -17.24 2.10
N ARG A 241 1.82 -18.54 2.20
CA ARG A 241 2.85 -19.25 1.44
C ARG A 241 2.45 -20.69 1.15
N GLU A 242 3.21 -21.32 0.27
CA GLU A 242 3.16 -22.77 0.12
C GLU A 242 4.02 -23.40 1.23
N ALA A 243 3.47 -24.43 1.90
CA ALA A 243 4.17 -25.23 2.88
C ALA A 243 3.73 -26.70 2.75
N GLU A 244 4.67 -27.58 2.46
CA GLU A 244 4.43 -29.03 2.32
C GLU A 244 3.30 -29.39 1.33
N GLY A 245 3.20 -28.61 0.23
CA GLY A 245 2.26 -28.83 -0.85
C GLY A 245 0.84 -28.31 -0.60
N VAL A 246 0.64 -27.48 0.43
CA VAL A 246 -0.63 -26.81 0.74
C VAL A 246 -0.42 -25.31 0.98
N ILE A 247 -1.48 -24.54 0.85
CA ILE A 247 -1.45 -23.12 1.22
C ILE A 247 -1.56 -23.00 2.74
N GLU A 248 -0.57 -22.34 3.33
CA GLU A 248 -0.48 -22.02 4.77
C GLU A 248 -0.61 -20.52 4.96
N ALA A 249 -1.41 -20.11 5.95
CA ALA A 249 -1.45 -18.74 6.44
C ALA A 249 -0.74 -18.66 7.80
N GLU A 250 0.25 -17.82 7.93
CA GLU A 250 0.90 -17.46 9.19
C GLU A 250 0.38 -16.10 9.62
N VAL A 251 -0.25 -15.99 10.80
CA VAL A 251 -1.00 -14.82 11.25
C VAL A 251 -0.44 -14.29 12.56
N PHE A 252 -0.23 -12.99 12.64
CA PHE A 252 -0.03 -12.25 13.88
C PHE A 252 -1.31 -11.50 14.21
N PRO A 253 -1.99 -11.79 15.34
CA PRO A 253 -3.28 -11.20 15.69
C PRO A 253 -3.15 -9.75 16.18
N ASP A 254 -4.23 -8.98 16.12
CA ASP A 254 -4.31 -7.65 16.72
C ASP A 254 -4.69 -7.76 18.20
N GLU A 255 -3.74 -7.44 19.08
CA GLU A 255 -3.92 -7.54 20.54
C GLU A 255 -4.99 -6.59 21.09
N GLU A 256 -5.16 -5.42 20.47
CA GLU A 256 -6.19 -4.46 20.90
C GLU A 256 -7.58 -5.01 20.57
N GLU A 257 -7.73 -5.60 19.39
CA GLU A 257 -8.97 -6.22 18.95
C GLU A 257 -9.28 -7.48 19.75
N MET A 258 -8.26 -8.30 20.09
CA MET A 258 -8.44 -9.44 21.00
C MET A 258 -9.05 -9.00 22.33
N LYS A 259 -8.51 -7.93 22.92
CA LYS A 259 -9.03 -7.39 24.20
C LYS A 259 -10.44 -6.82 24.05
N ALA A 260 -10.72 -6.13 22.95
CA ALA A 260 -12.05 -5.57 22.66
C ALA A 260 -13.12 -6.66 22.53
N GLN A 261 -12.77 -7.81 21.93
CA GLN A 261 -13.66 -8.96 21.80
C GLN A 261 -13.67 -9.90 23.03
N GLY A 262 -12.87 -9.60 24.06
CA GLY A 262 -12.77 -10.44 25.26
C GLY A 262 -12.15 -11.82 25.00
N LEU A 263 -11.31 -11.96 23.97
CA LEU A 263 -10.65 -13.21 23.61
C LEU A 263 -9.44 -13.46 24.50
N ALA A 264 -9.38 -14.65 25.09
CA ALA A 264 -8.20 -15.11 25.82
C ALA A 264 -7.15 -15.68 24.82
N GLU A 265 -5.87 -15.68 25.21
CA GLU A 265 -4.79 -16.21 24.37
C GLU A 265 -5.04 -17.64 23.86
N ASN A 266 -5.62 -18.49 24.71
CA ASN A 266 -5.91 -19.88 24.37
C ASN A 266 -7.07 -20.05 23.38
N SER A 267 -7.91 -19.04 23.17
CA SER A 267 -9.04 -19.06 22.22
C SER A 267 -8.72 -18.39 20.88
N ILE A 268 -7.57 -17.71 20.77
CA ILE A 268 -7.24 -16.94 19.55
C ILE A 268 -7.09 -17.83 18.32
N THR A 269 -6.47 -19.00 18.48
CA THR A 269 -6.29 -19.93 17.35
C THR A 269 -7.65 -20.40 16.79
N GLU A 270 -8.62 -20.69 17.66
CA GLU A 270 -9.95 -21.07 17.25
C GLU A 270 -10.69 -19.92 16.55
N ALA A 271 -10.55 -18.69 17.07
CA ALA A 271 -11.15 -17.51 16.46
C ALA A 271 -10.58 -17.23 15.08
N LEU A 272 -9.26 -17.29 14.92
CA LEU A 272 -8.59 -17.14 13.63
C LEU A 272 -8.95 -18.27 12.66
N GLN A 273 -9.07 -19.52 13.14
CA GLN A 273 -9.46 -20.64 12.31
C GLN A 273 -10.87 -20.43 11.73
N LYS A 274 -11.82 -19.92 12.51
CA LYS A 274 -13.16 -19.58 12.02
C LYS A 274 -13.13 -18.52 10.90
N LEU A 275 -12.22 -17.54 10.97
CA LEU A 275 -12.05 -16.56 9.90
C LEU A 275 -11.51 -17.21 8.62
N ILE A 276 -10.53 -18.10 8.75
CA ILE A 276 -9.98 -18.87 7.63
C ILE A 276 -11.05 -19.79 7.02
N ASP A 277 -11.85 -20.47 7.85
CA ASP A 277 -12.92 -21.33 7.39
C ASP A 277 -13.98 -20.53 6.62
N GLY A 278 -14.38 -19.37 7.14
CA GLY A 278 -15.31 -18.45 6.45
C GLY A 278 -14.78 -17.94 5.10
N TYR A 279 -13.47 -17.66 5.02
CA TYR A 279 -12.82 -17.37 3.74
C TYR A 279 -12.89 -18.59 2.79
N ASN A 280 -12.54 -19.77 3.29
CA ASN A 280 -12.50 -21.01 2.52
C ASN A 280 -13.87 -21.45 1.96
N GLU A 281 -14.96 -21.13 2.64
CA GLU A 281 -16.31 -21.39 2.15
C GLU A 281 -16.62 -20.67 0.83
N GLN A 282 -16.07 -19.46 0.67
CA GLN A 282 -16.29 -18.62 -0.51
C GLN A 282 -15.18 -18.78 -1.56
N ALA A 283 -14.02 -19.30 -1.17
CA ALA A 283 -12.85 -19.43 -2.02
C ALA A 283 -12.94 -20.64 -2.95
N PRO A 284 -12.49 -20.52 -4.22
CA PRO A 284 -12.28 -21.67 -5.10
C PRO A 284 -11.32 -22.67 -4.44
N ALA A 285 -11.49 -23.95 -4.74
CA ALA A 285 -10.72 -25.03 -4.09
C ALA A 285 -9.20 -24.83 -4.13
N TYR A 286 -8.67 -24.31 -5.23
CA TYR A 286 -7.24 -24.09 -5.42
C TYR A 286 -6.68 -22.87 -4.63
N LYS A 287 -7.57 -21.99 -4.08
CA LYS A 287 -7.19 -20.84 -3.23
C LYS A 287 -7.44 -21.10 -1.74
N ARG A 288 -7.92 -22.25 -1.36
CA ARG A 288 -8.22 -22.56 0.05
C ARG A 288 -6.96 -22.69 0.89
N ILE A 289 -7.03 -22.13 2.08
CA ILE A 289 -5.97 -22.20 3.09
C ILE A 289 -6.23 -23.42 3.95
N TYR A 290 -5.25 -24.32 3.97
CA TYR A 290 -5.38 -25.61 4.66
C TYR A 290 -4.63 -25.66 5.99
N ARG A 291 -3.76 -24.70 6.23
CA ARG A 291 -2.99 -24.65 7.48
C ARG A 291 -2.95 -23.24 8.02
N LEU A 292 -3.21 -23.09 9.32
CA LEU A 292 -3.07 -21.86 10.07
C LEU A 292 -1.92 -22.00 11.06
N LYS A 293 -1.05 -21.00 11.11
CA LYS A 293 -0.01 -20.85 12.10
C LYS A 293 -0.16 -19.49 12.78
N VAL A 294 -0.27 -19.48 14.11
CA VAL A 294 -0.41 -18.25 14.88
C VAL A 294 0.96 -17.82 15.41
N ARG A 295 1.30 -16.55 15.22
CA ARG A 295 2.52 -15.94 15.75
C ARG A 295 2.25 -15.20 17.05
N ASN A 296 3.28 -15.18 17.89
CA ASN A 296 3.29 -14.40 19.14
C ASN A 296 4.09 -13.08 18.98
N THR A 297 4.69 -12.85 17.83
CA THR A 297 5.49 -11.66 17.52
C THR A 297 5.25 -11.18 16.10
N GLU A 298 5.38 -9.87 15.88
CA GLU A 298 5.31 -9.28 14.55
C GLU A 298 6.29 -9.92 13.56
N PHE A 299 5.95 -9.85 12.27
CA PHE A 299 6.88 -10.27 11.21
C PHE A 299 8.10 -9.36 11.12
N PRO A 300 9.28 -9.88 10.76
CA PRO A 300 10.42 -9.06 10.37
C PRO A 300 10.05 -8.15 9.19
N LYS A 301 10.43 -6.89 9.27
CA LYS A 301 10.09 -5.88 8.25
C LYS A 301 11.33 -5.28 7.59
N THR A 302 11.15 -4.80 6.38
CA THR A 302 12.13 -3.96 5.68
C THR A 302 12.17 -2.55 6.30
N PRO A 303 13.17 -1.69 5.97
CA PRO A 303 13.15 -0.28 6.37
C PRO A 303 11.90 0.47 5.91
N SER A 304 11.31 0.08 4.78
CA SER A 304 10.03 0.61 4.28
C SER A 304 8.80 -0.05 4.91
N LYS A 305 8.98 -0.79 6.03
CA LYS A 305 7.92 -1.43 6.82
C LYS A 305 7.13 -2.54 6.12
N LYS A 306 7.62 -3.09 5.01
CA LYS A 306 7.04 -4.27 4.36
C LYS A 306 7.47 -5.54 5.08
N ILE A 307 6.56 -6.51 5.23
CA ILE A 307 6.88 -7.84 5.75
C ILE A 307 7.92 -8.51 4.85
N LYS A 308 8.98 -9.03 5.46
CA LYS A 308 9.96 -9.86 4.76
C LYS A 308 9.38 -11.24 4.58
N ARG A 309 9.22 -11.67 3.35
CA ARG A 309 8.69 -13.00 3.05
C ARG A 309 9.71 -14.11 3.31
N TYR A 310 11.02 -13.79 3.16
CA TYR A 310 12.14 -14.72 3.37
C TYR A 310 13.43 -13.93 3.66
#